data_0222f6a4fd2de24abd1a66478f174262
#
_entry.id   0222f6a4fd2de24abd1a66478f174262
#
_cell.length_a   1.000
_cell.length_b   1.000
_cell.length_c   1.000
_cell.angle_alpha   90.00
_cell.angle_beta   90.00
_cell.angle_gamma   90.00
#
_symmetry.space_group_name_H-M   'P 1'
#
loop_
_entity.id
_entity.type
_entity.pdbx_description
1 polymer ?
#
loop_
_entity_poly.entity_id
_entity_poly.type
_entity_poly.pdbx_seq_one_letter_code
_entity_poly.pdbx_strand_id
1 'polypeptide(L)'
;QWWSAVIGTDGTRQPWQDEALSEFSLLDYWESRHGKAARDALQFSRLDTAMRVTIPRGVTPGSPVDYFGDTSEYRVVVWGRGGAALCALNDAMGGQLDAFLRRYGAEYAFALATRADFETLLKAVTGEDWSPLLSDYLDTYIDP
;
A
#
# COMPACT_ATOMS: atom_id res chain seq x y z
N GLN A 1 -1.42 -6.32 12.09
CA GLN A 1 -1.57 -5.76 13.45
C GLN A 1 -0.70 -4.52 13.67
N TRP A 2 0.49 -4.46 13.10
CA TRP A 2 1.39 -3.31 13.27
C TRP A 2 0.77 -2.03 12.69
N TRP A 3 0.30 -2.09 11.45
CA TRP A 3 -0.24 -0.94 10.71
C TRP A 3 -1.65 -0.51 11.11
N SER A 4 -2.35 -1.27 11.92
CA SER A 4 -3.70 -0.93 12.39
C SER A 4 -3.76 -0.76 13.91
N ALA A 5 -2.89 -1.47 14.64
CA ALA A 5 -2.93 -1.47 16.09
C ALA A 5 -1.85 -0.57 16.73
N VAL A 6 -0.70 -0.41 16.08
CA VAL A 6 0.38 0.47 16.59
C VAL A 6 0.31 1.85 15.94
N ILE A 7 0.08 1.91 14.62
CA ILE A 7 -0.20 3.15 13.92
C ILE A 7 -1.66 3.11 13.51
N GLY A 8 -2.48 3.96 14.11
CA GLY A 8 -3.90 4.09 13.73
C GLY A 8 -4.04 4.81 12.39
N THR A 9 -5.01 4.40 11.61
CA THR A 9 -5.39 5.04 10.34
C THR A 9 -6.91 5.17 10.26
N ASP A 10 -7.43 6.02 9.39
CA ASP A 10 -8.86 6.02 9.06
C ASP A 10 -9.16 4.89 8.06
N GLY A 11 -9.22 3.66 8.56
CA GLY A 11 -9.49 2.47 7.76
C GLY A 11 -10.85 2.48 7.04
N THR A 12 -11.75 3.41 7.37
CA THR A 12 -13.02 3.59 6.66
C THR A 12 -12.86 4.46 5.41
N ARG A 13 -12.11 5.54 5.53
CA ARG A 13 -11.94 6.51 4.44
C ARG A 13 -10.69 6.25 3.59
N GLN A 14 -9.67 5.68 4.18
CA GLN A 14 -8.37 5.43 3.54
C GLN A 14 -7.84 4.03 3.90
N PRO A 15 -8.56 2.97 3.52
CA PRO A 15 -8.24 1.61 3.93
C PRO A 15 -6.88 1.11 3.43
N TRP A 16 -6.33 1.69 2.36
CA TRP A 16 -5.04 1.31 1.82
C TRP A 16 -3.88 1.51 2.82
N GLN A 17 -4.01 2.49 3.76
CA GLN A 17 -2.91 2.83 4.67
C GLN A 17 -2.54 1.69 5.64
N ASP A 18 -3.46 0.85 6.01
CA ASP A 18 -3.16 -0.34 6.80
C ASP A 18 -3.09 -1.61 5.95
N GLU A 19 -3.98 -1.78 5.01
CA GLU A 19 -4.07 -3.00 4.22
C GLU A 19 -2.92 -3.13 3.21
N ALA A 20 -2.62 -2.09 2.45
CA ALA A 20 -1.51 -2.13 1.49
C ALA A 20 -0.15 -2.19 2.18
N LEU A 21 0.02 -1.47 3.31
CA LEU A 21 1.23 -1.58 4.13
C LEU A 21 1.42 -2.98 4.71
N SER A 22 0.32 -3.66 5.07
CA SER A 22 0.35 -5.06 5.51
C SER A 22 0.78 -6.00 4.39
N GLU A 23 0.28 -5.83 3.16
CA GLU A 23 0.68 -6.63 2.01
C GLU A 23 2.16 -6.42 1.65
N PHE A 24 2.63 -5.18 1.62
CA PHE A 24 4.05 -4.89 1.38
C PHE A 24 4.96 -5.52 2.45
N SER A 25 4.59 -5.36 3.72
CA SER A 25 5.36 -5.94 4.84
C SER A 25 5.36 -7.46 4.83
N LEU A 26 4.27 -8.09 4.35
CA LEU A 26 4.21 -9.54 4.14
C LEU A 26 5.23 -9.98 3.08
N LEU A 27 5.36 -9.25 1.97
CA LEU A 27 6.34 -9.58 0.93
C LEU A 27 7.77 -9.46 1.44
N ASP A 28 8.07 -8.39 2.18
CA ASP A 28 9.40 -8.17 2.77
C ASP A 28 9.76 -9.27 3.78
N TYR A 29 8.81 -9.60 4.67
CA TYR A 29 8.97 -10.75 5.59
C TYR A 29 9.18 -12.06 4.83
N TRP A 30 8.41 -12.29 3.77
CA TRP A 30 8.48 -13.53 3.01
C TRP A 30 9.83 -13.67 2.30
N GLU A 31 10.36 -12.58 1.74
CA GLU A 31 11.71 -12.55 1.17
C GLU A 31 12.77 -12.90 2.21
N SER A 32 12.71 -12.30 3.40
CA SER A 32 13.66 -12.54 4.47
C SER A 32 13.70 -13.99 4.94
N ARG A 33 12.58 -14.71 4.82
CA ARG A 33 12.44 -16.10 5.29
C ARG A 33 12.66 -17.14 4.20
N HIS A 34 12.31 -16.83 2.96
CA HIS A 34 12.21 -17.80 1.87
C HIS A 34 12.98 -17.38 0.61
N GLY A 35 13.56 -16.20 0.60
CA GLY A 35 14.34 -15.63 -0.49
C GLY A 35 13.51 -15.00 -1.59
N LYS A 36 14.20 -14.30 -2.49
CA LYS A 36 13.60 -13.46 -3.53
C LYS A 36 12.62 -14.21 -4.45
N ALA A 37 12.95 -15.42 -4.88
CA ALA A 37 12.08 -16.18 -5.78
C ALA A 37 10.70 -16.49 -5.16
N ALA A 38 10.68 -16.78 -3.85
CA ALA A 38 9.43 -17.01 -3.13
C ALA A 38 8.64 -15.70 -2.93
N ARG A 39 9.32 -14.58 -2.67
CA ARG A 39 8.70 -13.24 -2.65
C ARG A 39 8.07 -12.90 -4.00
N ASP A 40 8.81 -13.08 -5.11
CA ASP A 40 8.33 -12.76 -6.45
C ASP A 40 7.08 -13.59 -6.82
N ALA A 41 7.07 -14.88 -6.47
CA ALA A 41 5.90 -15.74 -6.66
C ALA A 41 4.69 -15.29 -5.83
N LEU A 42 4.92 -14.86 -4.59
CA LEU A 42 3.85 -14.34 -3.72
C LEU A 42 3.32 -13.01 -4.26
N GLN A 43 4.21 -12.08 -4.65
CA GLN A 43 3.83 -10.81 -5.27
C GLN A 43 2.98 -11.03 -6.52
N PHE A 44 3.43 -11.89 -7.44
CA PHE A 44 2.69 -12.22 -8.65
C PHE A 44 1.28 -12.70 -8.32
N SER A 45 1.14 -13.64 -7.38
CA SER A 45 -0.17 -14.24 -7.05
C SER A 45 -1.13 -13.29 -6.35
N ARG A 46 -0.64 -12.36 -5.54
CA ARG A 46 -1.46 -11.47 -4.70
C ARG A 46 -1.65 -10.08 -5.30
N LEU A 47 -0.61 -9.49 -5.89
CA LEU A 47 -0.61 -8.12 -6.35
C LEU A 47 -0.69 -8.00 -7.88
N ASP A 48 0.19 -8.66 -8.61
CA ASP A 48 0.26 -8.48 -10.06
C ASP A 48 -0.98 -9.03 -10.78
N THR A 49 -1.58 -10.11 -10.26
CA THR A 49 -2.85 -10.62 -10.78
C THR A 49 -4.01 -9.65 -10.54
N ALA A 50 -4.00 -8.91 -9.42
CA ALA A 50 -5.02 -7.91 -9.09
C ALA A 50 -5.02 -6.72 -10.07
N MET A 51 -3.86 -6.39 -10.64
CA MET A 51 -3.72 -5.34 -11.66
C MET A 51 -4.41 -5.68 -12.99
N ARG A 52 -4.73 -6.97 -13.21
CA ARG A 52 -5.34 -7.50 -14.44
C ARG A 52 -6.84 -7.79 -14.31
N VAL A 53 -7.42 -7.53 -13.15
CA VAL A 53 -8.85 -7.77 -12.89
C VAL A 53 -9.63 -6.50 -13.23
N THR A 54 -10.61 -6.60 -14.13
CA THR A 54 -11.54 -5.50 -14.40
C THR A 54 -12.50 -5.30 -13.24
N ILE A 55 -12.61 -4.08 -12.71
CA ILE A 55 -13.52 -3.68 -11.64
C ILE A 55 -14.53 -2.66 -12.20
N PRO A 56 -15.78 -3.06 -12.48
CA PRO A 56 -16.73 -2.21 -13.20
C PRO A 56 -17.12 -0.91 -12.47
N ARG A 57 -16.96 -0.84 -11.16
CA ARG A 57 -17.39 0.32 -10.36
C ARG A 57 -16.48 1.54 -10.43
N GLY A 58 -15.29 1.42 -10.99
CA GLY A 58 -14.32 2.52 -11.02
C GLY A 58 -13.74 2.90 -9.65
N VAL A 59 -13.83 2.00 -8.65
CA VAL A 59 -13.20 2.20 -7.34
C VAL A 59 -11.69 2.05 -7.40
N THR A 60 -11.01 2.79 -6.55
CA THR A 60 -9.55 2.86 -6.46
C THR A 60 -9.07 2.43 -5.07
N PRO A 61 -7.79 2.13 -4.85
CA PRO A 61 -7.29 1.83 -3.51
C PRO A 61 -7.53 2.95 -2.48
N GLY A 62 -7.59 4.22 -2.93
CA GLY A 62 -7.91 5.38 -2.10
C GLY A 62 -9.41 5.59 -1.84
N SER A 63 -10.29 4.76 -2.43
CA SER A 63 -11.75 4.88 -2.22
C SER A 63 -12.15 4.48 -0.79
N PRO A 64 -13.15 5.15 -0.19
CA PRO A 64 -13.76 4.73 1.08
C PRO A 64 -14.38 3.33 1.01
N VAL A 65 -14.45 2.64 2.15
CA VAL A 65 -14.91 1.24 2.25
C VAL A 65 -16.32 1.04 1.73
N ASP A 66 -17.23 2.00 1.97
CA ASP A 66 -18.63 1.95 1.55
C ASP A 66 -18.85 2.10 0.03
N TYR A 67 -17.79 2.40 -0.75
CA TYR A 67 -17.84 2.46 -2.20
C TYR A 67 -17.72 1.08 -2.85
N PHE A 68 -17.15 0.11 -2.14
CA PHE A 68 -16.95 -1.25 -2.66
C PHE A 68 -18.24 -2.05 -2.65
N GLY A 69 -18.47 -2.84 -3.69
CA GLY A 69 -19.67 -3.66 -3.84
C GLY A 69 -19.65 -4.92 -2.96
N ASP A 70 -18.49 -5.49 -2.78
CA ASP A 70 -18.28 -6.69 -1.98
C ASP A 70 -16.81 -6.85 -1.51
N THR A 71 -16.58 -7.87 -0.70
CA THR A 71 -15.25 -8.18 -0.16
C THR A 71 -14.24 -8.60 -1.24
N SER A 72 -14.69 -9.18 -2.35
CA SER A 72 -13.78 -9.61 -3.43
C SER A 72 -13.23 -8.39 -4.16
N GLU A 73 -14.10 -7.43 -4.48
CA GLU A 73 -13.72 -6.16 -5.08
C GLU A 73 -12.74 -5.40 -4.15
N TYR A 74 -13.07 -5.30 -2.86
CA TYR A 74 -12.20 -4.70 -1.86
C TYR A 74 -10.81 -5.35 -1.82
N ARG A 75 -10.74 -6.69 -1.79
CA ARG A 75 -9.47 -7.43 -1.78
C ARG A 75 -8.62 -7.15 -3.01
N VAL A 76 -9.22 -7.19 -4.20
CA VAL A 76 -8.50 -6.92 -5.45
C VAL A 76 -7.96 -5.50 -5.45
N VAL A 77 -8.78 -4.53 -5.07
CA VAL A 77 -8.42 -3.12 -5.20
C VAL A 77 -7.54 -2.67 -4.03
N VAL A 78 -7.99 -2.84 -2.79
CA VAL A 78 -7.27 -2.26 -1.64
C VAL A 78 -6.02 -3.07 -1.29
N TRP A 79 -6.13 -4.39 -1.18
CA TRP A 79 -4.96 -5.23 -0.88
C TRP A 79 -4.07 -5.41 -2.10
N GLY A 80 -4.64 -5.83 -3.23
CA GLY A 80 -3.87 -6.15 -4.43
C GLY A 80 -3.26 -4.92 -5.09
N ARG A 81 -4.08 -3.99 -5.57
CA ARG A 81 -3.59 -2.78 -6.25
C ARG A 81 -2.91 -1.81 -5.30
N GLY A 82 -3.41 -1.66 -4.07
CA GLY A 82 -2.76 -0.87 -3.03
C GLY A 82 -1.37 -1.41 -2.66
N GLY A 83 -1.24 -2.74 -2.50
CA GLY A 83 0.06 -3.38 -2.29
C GLY A 83 1.00 -3.18 -3.48
N ALA A 84 0.50 -3.25 -4.73
CA ALA A 84 1.28 -2.98 -5.93
C ALA A 84 1.78 -1.53 -5.97
N ALA A 85 0.99 -0.56 -5.50
CA ALA A 85 1.40 0.84 -5.36
C ALA A 85 2.65 0.98 -4.48
N LEU A 86 2.70 0.27 -3.35
CA LEU A 86 3.85 0.31 -2.45
C LEU A 86 5.06 -0.42 -3.01
N CYS A 87 4.86 -1.50 -3.78
CA CYS A 87 5.96 -2.12 -4.51
C CYS A 87 6.54 -1.15 -5.56
N ALA A 88 5.69 -0.47 -6.33
CA ALA A 88 6.14 0.52 -7.30
C ALA A 88 6.87 1.70 -6.64
N LEU A 89 6.38 2.17 -5.48
CA LEU A 89 7.05 3.18 -4.68
C LEU A 89 8.43 2.69 -4.21
N ASN A 90 8.50 1.47 -3.68
CA ASN A 90 9.77 0.87 -3.25
C ASN A 90 10.79 0.78 -4.39
N ASP A 91 10.35 0.36 -5.57
CA ASP A 91 11.23 0.26 -6.75
C ASP A 91 11.71 1.64 -7.19
N ALA A 92 10.84 2.63 -7.23
CA ALA A 92 11.19 4.02 -7.55
C ALA A 92 12.16 4.64 -6.53
N MET A 93 12.04 4.26 -5.24
CA MET A 93 12.95 4.66 -4.16
C MET A 93 14.26 3.84 -4.12
N GLY A 94 14.48 2.95 -5.08
CA GLY A 94 15.68 2.07 -5.08
C GLY A 94 15.72 1.07 -3.93
N GLY A 95 14.57 0.56 -3.48
CA GLY A 95 14.46 -0.45 -2.42
C GLY A 95 14.53 0.11 -1.00
N GLN A 96 14.25 1.41 -0.80
CA GLN A 96 14.43 2.07 0.50
C GLN A 96 13.12 2.26 1.30
N LEU A 97 12.01 1.70 0.83
CA LEU A 97 10.71 1.87 1.51
C LEU A 97 10.72 1.27 2.93
N ASP A 98 11.39 0.13 3.16
CA ASP A 98 11.50 -0.45 4.51
C ASP A 98 12.19 0.50 5.49
N ALA A 99 13.25 1.19 5.08
CA ALA A 99 13.92 2.18 5.92
C ALA A 99 12.99 3.37 6.27
N PHE A 100 12.21 3.83 5.30
CA PHE A 100 11.17 4.84 5.54
C PHE A 100 10.08 4.32 6.48
N LEU A 101 9.57 3.11 6.29
CA LEU A 101 8.51 2.53 7.12
C LEU A 101 8.95 2.37 8.59
N ARG A 102 10.22 2.08 8.86
CA ARG A 102 10.76 2.12 10.23
C ARG A 102 10.68 3.50 10.84
N ARG A 103 10.99 4.54 10.07
CA ARG A 103 10.87 5.93 10.52
C ARG A 103 9.42 6.32 10.74
N TYR A 104 8.54 5.96 9.81
CA TYR A 104 7.10 6.19 9.90
C TYR A 104 6.52 5.50 11.15
N GLY A 105 6.91 4.24 11.39
CA GLY A 105 6.51 3.51 12.58
C GLY A 105 6.96 4.15 13.90
N ALA A 106 8.16 4.72 13.93
CA ALA A 106 8.67 5.42 15.12
C ALA A 106 7.98 6.77 15.35
N GLU A 107 7.67 7.51 14.27
CA GLU A 107 7.07 8.84 14.34
C GLU A 107 5.59 8.78 14.77
N TYR A 108 4.83 7.82 14.21
CA TYR A 108 3.39 7.73 14.39
C TYR A 108 2.94 6.59 15.31
N ALA A 109 3.84 5.99 16.08
CA ALA A 109 3.47 4.97 17.07
C ALA A 109 2.43 5.51 18.04
N PHE A 110 1.30 4.79 18.17
CA PHE A 110 0.16 5.14 19.02
C PHE A 110 -0.55 6.46 18.67
N ALA A 111 -0.38 6.92 17.43
CA ALA A 111 -1.08 8.08 16.88
C ALA A 111 -1.99 7.65 15.71
N LEU A 112 -2.84 8.59 15.26
CA LEU A 112 -3.59 8.46 14.01
C LEU A 112 -2.79 9.17 12.91
N ALA A 113 -2.40 8.42 11.89
CA ALA A 113 -1.70 8.94 10.74
C ALA A 113 -2.63 9.06 9.54
N THR A 114 -2.57 10.19 8.86
CA THR A 114 -3.29 10.42 7.61
C THR A 114 -2.37 10.15 6.41
N ARG A 115 -2.95 10.08 5.20
CA ARG A 115 -2.18 10.07 3.95
C ARG A 115 -1.25 11.27 3.84
N ALA A 116 -1.72 12.47 4.21
CA ALA A 116 -0.90 13.67 4.17
C ALA A 116 0.30 13.58 5.11
N ASP A 117 0.15 12.94 6.27
CA ASP A 117 1.26 12.69 7.19
C ASP A 117 2.27 11.72 6.58
N PHE A 118 1.80 10.64 5.95
CA PHE A 118 2.64 9.68 5.24
C PHE A 118 3.46 10.36 4.13
N GLU A 119 2.80 11.11 3.24
CA GLU A 119 3.45 11.82 2.12
C GLU A 119 4.41 12.91 2.62
N THR A 120 4.04 13.66 3.66
CA THR A 120 4.88 14.70 4.25
C THR A 120 6.17 14.11 4.83
N LEU A 121 6.05 13.05 5.62
CA LEU A 121 7.23 12.39 6.19
C LEU A 121 8.08 11.73 5.09
N LEU A 122 7.45 11.11 4.10
CA LEU A 122 8.14 10.48 2.98
C LEU A 122 9.01 11.49 2.23
N LYS A 123 8.44 12.66 1.92
CA LYS A 123 9.17 13.78 1.31
C LYS A 123 10.30 14.31 2.20
N ALA A 124 10.04 14.43 3.51
CA ALA A 124 11.07 14.91 4.45
C ALA A 124 12.26 13.95 4.58
N VAL A 125 12.01 12.64 4.50
CA VAL A 125 13.04 11.60 4.62
C VAL A 125 13.81 11.40 3.32
N THR A 126 13.13 11.44 2.17
CA THR A 126 13.75 11.15 0.86
C THR A 126 14.25 12.40 0.14
N GLY A 127 13.72 13.58 0.46
CA GLY A 127 13.97 14.83 -0.26
C GLY A 127 13.15 14.95 -1.56
N GLU A 128 12.36 13.93 -1.93
CA GLU A 128 11.60 13.86 -3.17
C GLU A 128 10.10 13.84 -2.91
N ASP A 129 9.32 14.35 -3.87
CA ASP A 129 7.87 14.35 -3.83
C ASP A 129 7.29 13.13 -4.55
N TRP A 130 6.85 12.15 -3.78
CA TRP A 130 6.28 10.89 -4.27
C TRP A 130 4.76 10.93 -4.41
N SER A 131 4.11 12.04 -4.05
CA SER A 131 2.64 12.16 -4.14
C SER A 131 2.08 11.95 -5.55
N PRO A 132 2.74 12.35 -6.66
CA PRO A 132 2.25 12.04 -8.00
C PRO A 132 2.20 10.53 -8.26
N LEU A 133 3.26 9.79 -7.92
CA LEU A 133 3.27 8.34 -8.08
C LEU A 133 2.18 7.67 -7.23
N LEU A 134 2.04 8.08 -5.97
CA LEU A 134 0.99 7.56 -5.10
C LEU A 134 -0.41 7.87 -5.65
N SER A 135 -0.65 9.07 -6.18
CA SER A 135 -1.93 9.41 -6.81
C SER A 135 -2.22 8.60 -8.06
N ASP A 136 -1.22 8.32 -8.88
CA ASP A 136 -1.40 7.49 -10.07
C ASP A 136 -1.90 6.07 -9.72
N TYR A 137 -1.43 5.50 -8.63
CA TYR A 137 -1.84 4.17 -8.18
C TYR A 137 -3.06 4.14 -7.26
N LEU A 138 -3.17 5.13 -6.36
CA LEU A 138 -4.19 5.11 -5.31
C LEU A 138 -5.50 5.81 -5.71
N ASP A 139 -5.43 6.81 -6.60
CA ASP A 139 -6.58 7.65 -6.94
C ASP A 139 -7.05 7.43 -8.39
N THR A 140 -6.26 6.78 -9.23
CA THR A 140 -6.61 6.56 -10.62
C THR A 140 -7.23 5.19 -10.81
N TYR A 141 -8.37 5.15 -11.50
CA TYR A 141 -9.00 3.90 -11.90
C TYR A 141 -8.15 3.20 -12.97
N ILE A 142 -7.86 1.92 -12.73
CA ILE A 142 -7.12 1.08 -13.67
C ILE A 142 -8.12 0.18 -14.39
N ASP A 143 -8.23 0.37 -15.69
CA ASP A 143 -8.96 -0.52 -16.61
C ASP A 143 -7.91 -1.37 -17.35
N PRO A 144 -7.75 -2.66 -16.98
CA PRO A 144 -6.69 -3.53 -17.51
C PRO A 144 -6.96 -3.99 -18.95
#